data_c1d116f6d4680f02deb9a12eb9fa6f1a
#
_entry.id   c1d116f6d4680f02deb9a12eb9fa6f1a
#
_cell.length_a   1.000
_cell.length_b   1.000
_cell.length_c   1.000
_cell.angle_alpha   90.00
_cell.angle_beta   90.00
_cell.angle_gamma   90.00
#
_symmetry.space_group_name_H-M   'P 1'
#
loop_
_entity.id
_entity.type
_entity.pdbx_description
1 polymer ?
#
loop_
_entity_poly.entity_id
_entity_poly.type
_entity_poly.pdbx_seq_one_letter_code
_entity_poly.pdbx_strand_id
1 'polypeptide(L)'
;MKLVCVVGPTGCGKTWLGVELAKALRGEVVSCDSMQIYRGMVIGTAAPTEEEMQGIPHHMVGVADPNENYSVARYAADAAKCVDDLIARGKQPVIVGGTGLYLNALLAGHGFAGGDKDGAYRAELERRWEEEGGEAMFAALRRIDPDTAEKLHANDKKRILRALEVYYETGKTMAQHNAETKLVPPRYDSVRIGLAYEDREDMKRAIDARVDKMVEAGLFDEVRALLASGLSRDVTAMQAIGYKEALSYLDGAATREEAIEEIKLRSRQYAKRQLTWLRRDKDIHWFYWKKTRDLPDCLAFSTEILRGHGVSCL
;
A
#
# COMPACT_ATOMS: atom_id res chain seq x y z
N MET A 1 -15.42 2.73 18.76
CA MET A 1 -14.83 3.90 18.03
C MET A 1 -14.69 3.53 16.58
N LYS A 2 -15.12 4.37 15.62
CA LYS A 2 -14.91 4.13 14.18
C LYS A 2 -13.50 4.55 13.79
N LEU A 3 -12.85 3.81 12.89
CA LEU A 3 -11.59 4.26 12.30
C LEU A 3 -11.86 5.38 11.27
N VAL A 4 -10.97 6.35 11.20
CA VAL A 4 -10.96 7.36 10.15
C VAL A 4 -9.89 6.97 9.12
N CYS A 5 -10.27 6.76 7.86
CA CYS A 5 -9.35 6.33 6.83
C CYS A 5 -9.21 7.42 5.75
N VAL A 6 -7.99 7.88 5.52
CA VAL A 6 -7.63 8.82 4.45
C VAL A 6 -6.90 8.06 3.35
N VAL A 7 -7.56 7.88 2.22
CA VAL A 7 -7.07 7.04 1.13
C VAL A 7 -6.95 7.82 -0.19
N GLY A 8 -6.21 7.27 -1.14
CA GLY A 8 -6.05 7.89 -2.45
C GLY A 8 -4.73 7.52 -3.11
N PRO A 9 -4.50 7.90 -4.36
CA PRO A 9 -3.26 7.62 -5.07
C PRO A 9 -2.07 8.38 -4.47
N THR A 10 -0.87 8.01 -4.88
CA THR A 10 0.33 8.79 -4.54
C THR A 10 0.20 10.22 -5.06
N GLY A 11 0.77 11.19 -4.35
CA GLY A 11 0.76 12.60 -4.74
C GLY A 11 -0.55 13.36 -4.51
N CYS A 12 -1.58 12.80 -3.86
CA CYS A 12 -2.88 13.47 -3.66
C CYS A 12 -3.07 14.19 -2.31
N GLY A 13 -2.02 14.31 -1.46
CA GLY A 13 -2.11 15.09 -0.22
C GLY A 13 -2.65 14.36 1.01
N LYS A 14 -2.67 13.03 1.01
CA LYS A 14 -3.16 12.22 2.14
C LYS A 14 -2.48 12.52 3.47
N THR A 15 -1.16 12.67 3.47
CA THR A 15 -0.37 12.96 4.68
C THR A 15 -0.87 14.22 5.36
N TRP A 16 -1.01 15.31 4.60
CA TRP A 16 -1.54 16.56 5.12
C TRP A 16 -2.93 16.38 5.75
N LEU A 17 -3.90 15.81 5.01
CA LEU A 17 -5.25 15.63 5.54
C LEU A 17 -5.26 14.71 6.77
N GLY A 18 -4.44 13.65 6.76
CA GLY A 18 -4.32 12.74 7.89
C GLY A 18 -3.85 13.43 9.16
N VAL A 19 -2.86 14.31 9.05
CA VAL A 19 -2.34 15.11 10.16
C VAL A 19 -3.39 16.11 10.66
N GLU A 20 -4.07 16.84 9.76
CA GLU A 20 -5.10 17.81 10.17
C GLU A 20 -6.30 17.11 10.87
N LEU A 21 -6.72 15.95 10.35
CA LEU A 21 -7.77 15.17 11.03
C LEU A 21 -7.29 14.58 12.36
N ALA A 22 -6.04 14.12 12.44
CA ALA A 22 -5.48 13.63 13.70
C ALA A 22 -5.46 14.75 14.79
N LYS A 23 -5.10 15.99 14.42
CA LYS A 23 -5.20 17.14 15.32
C LYS A 23 -6.62 17.40 15.77
N ALA A 24 -7.57 17.50 14.82
CA ALA A 24 -8.96 17.80 15.08
C ALA A 24 -9.66 16.73 15.94
N LEU A 25 -9.18 15.50 15.90
CA LEU A 25 -9.78 14.35 16.59
C LEU A 25 -8.99 13.88 17.83
N ARG A 26 -7.92 14.59 18.22
CA ARG A 26 -6.95 14.14 19.25
C ARG A 26 -6.42 12.74 19.00
N GLY A 27 -6.18 12.43 17.72
CA GLY A 27 -5.78 11.12 17.24
C GLY A 27 -4.29 11.01 16.92
N GLU A 28 -3.92 9.86 16.41
CA GLU A 28 -2.59 9.55 15.91
C GLU A 28 -2.72 8.82 14.56
N VAL A 29 -1.71 8.95 13.72
CA VAL A 29 -1.71 8.37 12.38
C VAL A 29 -1.17 6.94 12.38
N VAL A 30 -1.83 6.05 11.66
CA VAL A 30 -1.32 4.71 11.34
C VAL A 30 -1.13 4.62 9.83
N SER A 31 0.12 4.50 9.39
CA SER A 31 0.44 4.42 7.95
C SER A 31 -0.09 3.13 7.34
N CYS A 32 -0.71 3.26 6.17
CA CYS A 32 -1.20 2.16 5.36
C CYS A 32 -0.49 2.15 3.98
N ASP A 33 0.84 2.08 4.04
CA ASP A 33 1.71 2.05 2.86
C ASP A 33 2.71 0.89 2.96
N SER A 34 2.81 0.09 1.90
CA SER A 34 3.63 -1.13 1.89
C SER A 34 5.13 -0.88 1.76
N MET A 35 5.56 0.36 1.51
CA MET A 35 6.97 0.71 1.37
C MET A 35 7.46 1.61 2.50
N GLN A 36 6.63 2.47 3.07
CA GLN A 36 6.98 3.31 4.22
C GLN A 36 7.25 2.49 5.50
N ILE A 37 6.92 1.22 5.52
CA ILE A 37 7.20 0.32 6.66
C ILE A 37 8.68 0.04 6.86
N TYR A 38 9.52 0.19 5.82
CA TYR A 38 10.93 -0.17 5.87
C TYR A 38 11.81 0.95 6.44
N ARG A 39 12.66 0.60 7.42
CA ARG A 39 13.64 1.54 7.98
C ARG A 39 14.65 1.99 6.94
N GLY A 40 14.99 3.30 6.99
CA GLY A 40 15.99 3.90 6.10
C GLY A 40 15.50 4.19 4.69
N MET A 41 14.27 3.79 4.34
CA MET A 41 13.65 4.08 3.06
C MET A 41 12.69 5.28 3.20
N VAL A 42 13.23 6.48 3.27
CA VAL A 42 12.48 7.69 3.60
C VAL A 42 12.14 8.50 2.36
N ILE A 43 13.14 8.86 1.55
CA ILE A 43 12.98 9.75 0.40
C ILE A 43 12.18 9.06 -0.70
N GLY A 44 12.62 7.88 -1.14
CA GLY A 44 11.98 7.15 -2.25
C GLY A 44 10.57 6.65 -1.94
N THR A 45 10.23 6.44 -0.69
CA THR A 45 8.85 6.12 -0.27
C THR A 45 8.02 7.37 0.02
N ALA A 46 8.67 8.54 0.06
CA ALA A 46 8.14 9.78 0.60
C ALA A 46 7.42 9.54 1.93
N ALA A 47 8.12 8.92 2.87
CA ALA A 47 7.70 8.84 4.24
C ALA A 47 7.56 10.27 4.81
N PRO A 48 6.59 10.52 5.68
CA PRO A 48 6.36 11.86 6.20
C PRO A 48 7.59 12.34 7.00
N THR A 49 8.00 13.57 6.76
CA THR A 49 9.07 14.23 7.53
C THR A 49 8.53 14.70 8.89
N GLU A 50 9.41 15.01 9.83
CA GLU A 50 9.01 15.57 11.14
C GLU A 50 8.18 16.86 10.98
N GLU A 51 8.55 17.70 10.00
CA GLU A 51 7.80 18.90 9.67
C GLU A 51 6.39 18.57 9.16
N GLU A 52 6.26 17.58 8.28
CA GLU A 52 4.96 17.14 7.77
C GLU A 52 4.11 16.46 8.84
N MET A 53 4.74 15.77 9.79
CA MET A 53 4.07 15.13 10.93
C MET A 53 3.52 16.15 11.93
N GLN A 54 4.09 17.34 12.02
CA GLN A 54 3.65 18.45 12.90
C GLN A 54 3.42 18.02 14.35
N GLY A 55 4.26 17.13 14.88
CA GLY A 55 4.17 16.60 16.23
C GLY A 55 3.12 15.51 16.44
N ILE A 56 2.37 15.10 15.41
CA ILE A 56 1.45 13.97 15.48
C ILE A 56 2.23 12.64 15.37
N PRO A 57 2.06 11.72 16.34
CA PRO A 57 2.69 10.41 16.24
C PRO A 57 2.21 9.63 15.01
N HIS A 58 3.17 9.04 14.30
CA HIS A 58 2.92 8.18 13.14
C HIS A 58 3.41 6.77 13.44
N HIS A 59 2.49 5.83 13.38
CA HIS A 59 2.74 4.40 13.56
C HIS A 59 2.88 3.70 12.22
N MET A 60 3.52 2.54 12.20
CA MET A 60 3.73 1.74 10.98
C MET A 60 4.59 2.43 9.91
N VAL A 61 5.49 3.33 10.32
CA VAL A 61 6.51 3.96 9.49
C VAL A 61 7.88 3.50 10.01
N GLY A 62 8.73 2.95 9.14
CA GLY A 62 10.08 2.51 9.50
C GLY A 62 10.13 1.39 10.56
N VAL A 63 9.14 0.51 10.59
CA VAL A 63 9.03 -0.55 11.63
C VAL A 63 9.72 -1.86 11.24
N ALA A 64 9.96 -2.10 9.96
CA ALA A 64 10.54 -3.35 9.44
C ALA A 64 11.98 -3.14 8.96
N ASP A 65 12.80 -4.19 9.07
CA ASP A 65 14.10 -4.22 8.40
C ASP A 65 13.91 -4.39 6.89
N PRO A 66 14.60 -3.61 6.04
CA PRO A 66 14.44 -3.73 4.59
C PRO A 66 14.91 -5.07 4.01
N ASN A 67 15.68 -5.87 4.76
CA ASN A 67 16.03 -7.25 4.38
C ASN A 67 14.89 -8.25 4.64
N GLU A 68 13.88 -7.86 5.43
CA GLU A 68 12.76 -8.74 5.74
C GLU A 68 11.67 -8.70 4.67
N ASN A 69 11.05 -9.85 4.41
CA ASN A 69 9.80 -9.89 3.66
C ASN A 69 8.62 -9.53 4.59
N TYR A 70 8.05 -8.35 4.36
CA TYR A 70 6.92 -7.89 5.16
C TYR A 70 5.60 -8.15 4.44
N SER A 71 4.85 -9.13 4.93
CA SER A 71 3.60 -9.57 4.29
C SER A 71 2.41 -8.72 4.70
N VAL A 72 1.34 -8.77 3.88
CA VAL A 72 0.05 -8.15 4.21
C VAL A 72 -0.56 -8.72 5.50
N ALA A 73 -0.35 -10.00 5.78
CA ALA A 73 -0.81 -10.64 7.02
C ALA A 73 -0.10 -10.07 8.24
N ARG A 74 1.23 -9.89 8.16
CA ARG A 74 2.02 -9.25 9.21
C ARG A 74 1.59 -7.79 9.40
N TYR A 75 1.40 -7.04 8.32
CA TYR A 75 0.87 -5.68 8.39
C TYR A 75 -0.46 -5.62 9.15
N ALA A 76 -1.42 -6.45 8.76
CA ALA A 76 -2.74 -6.46 9.40
C ALA A 76 -2.65 -6.73 10.90
N ALA A 77 -1.80 -7.69 11.32
CA ALA A 77 -1.60 -8.02 12.73
C ALA A 77 -0.93 -6.87 13.50
N ASP A 78 0.13 -6.28 12.96
CA ASP A 78 0.88 -5.23 13.64
C ASP A 78 0.11 -3.89 13.66
N ALA A 79 -0.53 -3.52 12.55
CA ALA A 79 -1.40 -2.34 12.50
C ALA A 79 -2.63 -2.48 13.42
N ALA A 80 -3.20 -3.69 13.54
CA ALA A 80 -4.30 -3.94 14.48
C ALA A 80 -3.86 -3.72 15.94
N LYS A 81 -2.67 -4.16 16.32
CA LYS A 81 -2.13 -3.88 17.67
C LYS A 81 -2.01 -2.37 17.94
N CYS A 82 -1.51 -1.60 16.94
CA CYS A 82 -1.43 -0.15 17.05
C CYS A 82 -2.82 0.49 17.19
N VAL A 83 -3.78 0.06 16.39
CA VAL A 83 -5.16 0.56 16.43
C VAL A 83 -5.82 0.25 17.78
N ASP A 84 -5.69 -0.97 18.28
CA ASP A 84 -6.28 -1.40 19.56
C ASP A 84 -5.67 -0.63 20.74
N ASP A 85 -4.34 -0.38 20.72
CA ASP A 85 -3.66 0.45 21.72
C ASP A 85 -4.16 1.89 21.69
N LEU A 86 -4.31 2.49 20.51
CA LEU A 86 -4.84 3.84 20.34
C LEU A 86 -6.26 3.95 20.92
N ILE A 87 -7.12 2.98 20.57
CA ILE A 87 -8.50 2.94 21.10
C ILE A 87 -8.48 2.81 22.64
N ALA A 88 -7.64 1.94 23.19
CA ALA A 88 -7.52 1.76 24.63
C ALA A 88 -7.06 3.03 25.36
N ARG A 89 -6.20 3.82 24.72
CA ARG A 89 -5.75 5.15 25.23
C ARG A 89 -6.76 6.28 24.97
N GLY A 90 -7.92 6.00 24.39
CA GLY A 90 -8.92 7.01 24.01
C GLY A 90 -8.48 7.95 22.88
N LYS A 91 -7.51 7.52 22.07
CA LYS A 91 -7.01 8.25 20.89
C LYS A 91 -7.74 7.80 19.63
N GLN A 92 -8.04 8.73 18.74
CA GLN A 92 -8.65 8.42 17.45
C GLN A 92 -7.61 7.83 16.48
N PRO A 93 -7.74 6.57 16.01
CA PRO A 93 -6.88 6.07 14.96
C PRO A 93 -7.24 6.71 13.61
N VAL A 94 -6.24 7.31 12.94
CA VAL A 94 -6.36 7.87 11.59
C VAL A 94 -5.48 7.05 10.64
N ILE A 95 -6.09 6.22 9.83
CA ILE A 95 -5.39 5.32 8.89
C ILE A 95 -5.09 6.10 7.61
N VAL A 96 -3.82 6.25 7.24
CA VAL A 96 -3.42 7.07 6.08
C VAL A 96 -2.61 6.24 5.10
N GLY A 97 -3.08 6.11 3.86
CA GLY A 97 -2.26 5.42 2.85
C GLY A 97 -2.94 5.15 1.52
N GLY A 98 -2.18 4.52 0.63
CA GLY A 98 -2.62 4.21 -0.73
C GLY A 98 -2.61 2.72 -1.06
N THR A 99 -2.23 1.85 -0.12
CA THR A 99 -2.16 0.40 -0.33
C THR A 99 -3.50 -0.25 0.05
N GLY A 100 -4.43 -0.28 -0.92
CA GLY A 100 -5.79 -0.78 -0.69
C GLY A 100 -5.85 -2.21 -0.14
N LEU A 101 -4.88 -3.07 -0.51
CA LEU A 101 -4.78 -4.42 0.04
C LEU A 101 -4.52 -4.39 1.57
N TYR A 102 -3.65 -3.51 2.04
CA TYR A 102 -3.35 -3.34 3.45
C TYR A 102 -4.55 -2.80 4.22
N LEU A 103 -5.23 -1.79 3.66
CA LEU A 103 -6.44 -1.24 4.27
C LEU A 103 -7.51 -2.32 4.44
N ASN A 104 -7.82 -3.06 3.37
CA ASN A 104 -8.82 -4.12 3.42
C ASN A 104 -8.45 -5.20 4.43
N ALA A 105 -7.17 -5.58 4.49
CA ALA A 105 -6.66 -6.55 5.43
C ALA A 105 -6.83 -6.11 6.90
N LEU A 106 -6.54 -4.86 7.21
CA LEU A 106 -6.74 -4.28 8.54
C LEU A 106 -8.22 -4.22 8.91
N LEU A 107 -9.07 -3.69 8.01
CA LEU A 107 -10.49 -3.50 8.30
C LEU A 107 -11.25 -4.82 8.42
N ALA A 108 -10.95 -5.78 7.57
CA ALA A 108 -11.64 -7.05 7.54
C ALA A 108 -11.33 -7.93 8.77
N GLY A 109 -10.11 -7.87 9.30
CA GLY A 109 -9.72 -8.60 10.51
C GLY A 109 -9.76 -10.12 10.41
N HIS A 110 -9.98 -10.65 9.22
CA HIS A 110 -9.97 -12.10 9.01
C HIS A 110 -8.54 -12.60 8.74
N GLY A 111 -8.29 -13.85 9.12
CA GLY A 111 -7.02 -14.54 8.83
C GLY A 111 -6.80 -14.64 7.33
N PHE A 112 -5.59 -14.41 6.90
CA PHE A 112 -5.18 -14.75 5.54
C PHE A 112 -5.12 -16.27 5.41
N ALA A 113 -5.53 -16.81 4.25
CA ALA A 113 -5.26 -18.22 3.94
C ALA A 113 -3.78 -18.48 4.14
N GLY A 114 -3.48 -19.57 4.85
CA GLY A 114 -2.18 -20.01 5.32
C GLY A 114 -0.96 -19.38 4.67
N GLY A 115 0.09 -19.25 5.40
CA GLY A 115 1.42 -19.03 4.86
C GLY A 115 2.18 -20.31 5.10
N ASP A 116 2.69 -20.93 4.07
CA ASP A 116 3.65 -22.02 4.18
C ASP A 116 4.79 -21.54 5.10
N LYS A 117 4.74 -21.97 6.36
CA LYS A 117 5.68 -21.49 7.38
C LYS A 117 7.12 -21.79 6.99
N ASP A 118 7.32 -22.84 6.23
CA ASP A 118 8.63 -23.34 5.84
C ASP A 118 8.99 -22.95 4.39
N GLY A 119 8.07 -22.36 3.61
CA GLY A 119 8.27 -21.95 2.21
C GLY A 119 8.41 -23.14 1.24
N ALA A 120 8.14 -24.37 1.66
CA ALA A 120 8.40 -25.56 0.86
C ALA A 120 7.50 -25.65 -0.37
N TYR A 121 6.19 -25.41 -0.21
CA TYR A 121 5.26 -25.38 -1.34
C TYR A 121 5.60 -24.27 -2.33
N ARG A 122 5.99 -23.12 -1.81
CA ARG A 122 6.37 -21.99 -2.65
C ARG A 122 7.60 -22.29 -3.48
N ALA A 123 8.64 -22.84 -2.87
CA ALA A 123 9.88 -23.20 -3.58
C ALA A 123 9.62 -24.28 -4.64
N GLU A 124 8.82 -25.28 -4.32
CA GLU A 124 8.47 -26.34 -5.28
C GLU A 124 7.64 -25.79 -6.46
N LEU A 125 6.68 -24.89 -6.20
CA LEU A 125 5.89 -24.27 -7.24
C LEU A 125 6.72 -23.35 -8.15
N GLU A 126 7.71 -22.65 -7.58
CA GLU A 126 8.64 -21.82 -8.36
C GLU A 126 9.54 -22.70 -9.25
N ARG A 127 10.07 -23.84 -8.73
CA ARG A 127 10.82 -24.82 -9.53
C ARG A 127 9.97 -25.36 -10.67
N ARG A 128 8.73 -25.77 -10.39
CA ARG A 128 7.81 -26.26 -11.43
C ARG A 128 7.49 -25.20 -12.49
N TRP A 129 7.38 -23.93 -12.08
CA TRP A 129 7.18 -22.85 -13.05
C TRP A 129 8.32 -22.73 -14.03
N GLU A 130 9.58 -22.88 -13.59
CA GLU A 130 10.75 -22.83 -14.46
C GLU A 130 10.87 -24.09 -15.38
N GLU A 131 10.45 -25.23 -14.86
CA GLU A 131 10.54 -26.51 -15.62
C GLU A 131 9.35 -26.71 -16.58
N GLU A 132 8.13 -26.48 -16.13
CA GLU A 132 6.90 -26.78 -16.86
C GLU A 132 6.38 -25.58 -17.69
N GLY A 133 6.75 -24.35 -17.28
CA GLY A 133 6.30 -23.09 -17.88
C GLY A 133 4.94 -22.61 -17.40
N GLY A 134 4.65 -21.32 -17.69
CA GLY A 134 3.45 -20.62 -17.21
C GLY A 134 2.14 -21.21 -17.71
N GLU A 135 2.08 -21.68 -18.94
CA GLU A 135 0.88 -22.28 -19.52
C GLU A 135 0.47 -23.60 -18.82
N ALA A 136 1.44 -24.46 -18.51
CA ALA A 136 1.18 -25.71 -17.80
C ALA A 136 0.70 -25.46 -16.38
N MET A 137 1.35 -24.51 -15.66
CA MET A 137 0.94 -24.11 -14.31
C MET A 137 -0.43 -23.44 -14.31
N PHE A 138 -0.75 -22.63 -15.29
CA PHE A 138 -2.08 -22.04 -15.45
C PHE A 138 -3.16 -23.10 -15.76
N ALA A 139 -2.83 -24.10 -16.60
CA ALA A 139 -3.74 -25.23 -16.84
C ALA A 139 -3.97 -26.07 -15.57
N ALA A 140 -2.95 -26.23 -14.73
CA ALA A 140 -3.08 -26.86 -13.41
C ALA A 140 -4.04 -26.07 -12.49
N LEU A 141 -3.88 -24.75 -12.41
CA LEU A 141 -4.80 -23.88 -11.66
C LEU A 141 -6.22 -23.97 -12.19
N ARG A 142 -6.42 -23.95 -13.50
CA ARG A 142 -7.77 -24.03 -14.11
C ARG A 142 -8.49 -25.31 -13.75
N ARG A 143 -7.79 -26.40 -13.54
CA ARG A 143 -8.39 -27.68 -13.08
C ARG A 143 -8.79 -27.66 -11.61
N ILE A 144 -8.03 -26.95 -10.78
CA ILE A 144 -8.21 -26.92 -9.32
C ILE A 144 -9.20 -25.81 -8.93
N ASP A 145 -9.01 -24.60 -9.48
CA ASP A 145 -9.77 -23.39 -9.14
C ASP A 145 -10.14 -22.61 -10.41
N PRO A 146 -11.15 -23.09 -11.16
CA PRO A 146 -11.58 -22.45 -12.40
C PRO A 146 -12.04 -21.01 -12.19
N ASP A 147 -12.70 -20.71 -11.07
CA ASP A 147 -13.23 -19.37 -10.76
C ASP A 147 -12.11 -18.34 -10.54
N THR A 148 -11.00 -18.76 -9.98
CA THR A 148 -9.81 -17.90 -9.85
C THR A 148 -9.09 -17.80 -11.19
N ALA A 149 -8.95 -18.90 -11.92
CA ALA A 149 -8.26 -18.92 -13.21
C ALA A 149 -8.95 -18.04 -14.26
N GLU A 150 -10.28 -17.94 -14.26
CA GLU A 150 -11.03 -17.06 -15.17
C GLU A 150 -10.62 -15.57 -15.07
N LYS A 151 -10.10 -15.15 -13.91
CA LYS A 151 -9.71 -13.78 -13.60
C LYS A 151 -8.21 -13.51 -13.82
N LEU A 152 -7.47 -14.52 -14.27
CA LEU A 152 -6.02 -14.48 -14.43
C LEU A 152 -5.60 -14.77 -15.86
N HIS A 153 -4.37 -14.40 -16.19
CA HIS A 153 -3.70 -14.77 -17.45
C HIS A 153 -2.51 -15.67 -17.15
N ALA A 154 -2.11 -16.53 -18.11
CA ALA A 154 -0.96 -17.44 -17.94
C ALA A 154 0.36 -16.75 -17.53
N ASN A 155 0.49 -15.46 -17.82
CA ASN A 155 1.64 -14.64 -17.43
C ASN A 155 1.57 -14.10 -15.98
N ASP A 156 0.47 -14.31 -15.27
CA ASP A 156 0.28 -13.85 -13.89
C ASP A 156 0.98 -14.76 -12.87
N LYS A 157 2.29 -15.06 -13.08
CA LYS A 157 3.09 -15.99 -12.27
C LYS A 157 2.76 -15.90 -10.77
N LYS A 158 2.93 -14.70 -10.19
CA LYS A 158 2.77 -14.51 -8.73
C LYS A 158 1.38 -14.91 -8.22
N ARG A 159 0.32 -14.63 -9.00
CA ARG A 159 -1.06 -14.92 -8.61
C ARG A 159 -1.41 -16.39 -8.82
N ILE A 160 -0.93 -17.00 -9.90
CA ILE A 160 -1.09 -18.42 -10.18
C ILE A 160 -0.43 -19.24 -9.09
N LEU A 161 0.85 -18.96 -8.80
CA LEU A 161 1.59 -19.66 -7.75
C LEU A 161 0.92 -19.50 -6.38
N ARG A 162 0.43 -18.30 -6.05
CA ARG A 162 -0.27 -18.07 -4.78
C ARG A 162 -1.58 -18.87 -4.67
N ALA A 163 -2.35 -18.97 -5.74
CA ALA A 163 -3.59 -19.73 -5.72
C ALA A 163 -3.34 -21.24 -5.55
N LEU A 164 -2.31 -21.77 -6.22
CA LEU A 164 -1.88 -23.16 -6.06
C LEU A 164 -1.30 -23.43 -4.66
N GLU A 165 -0.47 -22.52 -4.15
CA GLU A 165 0.09 -22.58 -2.79
C GLU A 165 -1.02 -22.69 -1.73
N VAL A 166 -2.01 -21.81 -1.76
CA VAL A 166 -3.16 -21.84 -0.84
C VAL A 166 -3.89 -23.18 -0.91
N TYR A 167 -4.11 -23.71 -2.12
CA TYR A 167 -4.77 -25.01 -2.27
C TYR A 167 -3.94 -26.16 -1.68
N TYR A 168 -2.64 -26.21 -1.94
CA TYR A 168 -1.77 -27.27 -1.41
C TYR A 168 -1.60 -27.21 0.11
N GLU A 169 -1.62 -26.00 0.68
CA GLU A 169 -1.52 -25.82 2.13
C GLU A 169 -2.81 -26.15 2.87
N THR A 170 -3.96 -25.75 2.31
CA THR A 170 -5.23 -25.72 3.05
C THR A 170 -6.28 -26.69 2.54
N GLY A 171 -6.09 -27.26 1.34
CA GLY A 171 -7.11 -28.05 0.65
C GLY A 171 -8.28 -27.22 0.10
N LYS A 172 -8.25 -25.88 0.26
CA LYS A 172 -9.30 -24.97 -0.23
C LYS A 172 -8.79 -24.15 -1.40
N THR A 173 -9.67 -23.91 -2.37
CA THR A 173 -9.34 -23.00 -3.47
C THR A 173 -9.31 -21.55 -2.99
N MET A 174 -8.60 -20.69 -3.72
CA MET A 174 -8.60 -19.25 -3.44
C MET A 174 -10.03 -18.66 -3.55
N ALA A 175 -10.84 -19.16 -4.48
CA ALA A 175 -12.25 -18.76 -4.61
C ALA A 175 -13.07 -19.09 -3.36
N GLN A 176 -12.93 -20.31 -2.83
CA GLN A 176 -13.60 -20.74 -1.59
C GLN A 176 -13.14 -19.90 -0.40
N HIS A 177 -11.83 -19.72 -0.25
CA HIS A 177 -11.28 -18.89 0.82
C HIS A 177 -11.81 -17.46 0.77
N ASN A 178 -11.85 -16.83 -0.42
CA ASN A 178 -12.39 -15.50 -0.59
C ASN A 178 -13.90 -15.41 -0.32
N ALA A 179 -14.66 -16.48 -0.59
CA ALA A 179 -16.08 -16.53 -0.28
C ALA A 179 -16.33 -16.60 1.24
N GLU A 180 -15.62 -17.49 1.95
CA GLU A 180 -15.67 -17.59 3.41
C GLU A 180 -15.29 -16.27 4.10
N THR A 181 -14.23 -15.65 3.61
CA THR A 181 -13.72 -14.38 4.10
C THR A 181 -14.76 -13.26 4.07
N LYS A 182 -15.58 -13.22 3.01
CA LYS A 182 -16.66 -12.22 2.89
C LYS A 182 -17.78 -12.38 3.89
N LEU A 183 -17.92 -13.55 4.50
CA LEU A 183 -18.94 -13.83 5.53
C LEU A 183 -18.50 -13.37 6.93
N VAL A 184 -17.22 -13.11 7.11
CA VAL A 184 -16.69 -12.61 8.39
C VAL A 184 -16.98 -11.11 8.49
N PRO A 185 -17.66 -10.66 9.56
CA PRO A 185 -17.90 -9.23 9.75
C PRO A 185 -16.57 -8.47 9.90
N PRO A 186 -16.52 -7.22 9.44
CA PRO A 186 -15.30 -6.41 9.59
C PRO A 186 -14.94 -6.24 11.08
N ARG A 187 -13.63 -6.29 11.37
CA ARG A 187 -13.11 -6.08 12.72
C ARG A 187 -13.35 -4.65 13.20
N TYR A 188 -13.24 -3.70 12.31
CA TYR A 188 -13.37 -2.29 12.61
C TYR A 188 -14.42 -1.64 11.71
N ASP A 189 -15.33 -0.88 12.32
CA ASP A 189 -16.15 0.08 11.59
C ASP A 189 -15.29 1.28 11.18
N SER A 190 -15.53 1.85 10.01
CA SER A 190 -14.68 2.91 9.47
C SER A 190 -15.44 3.93 8.64
N VAL A 191 -14.96 5.17 8.65
CA VAL A 191 -15.33 6.22 7.70
C VAL A 191 -14.16 6.47 6.77
N ARG A 192 -14.38 6.39 5.45
CA ARG A 192 -13.33 6.42 4.45
C ARG A 192 -13.44 7.67 3.60
N ILE A 193 -12.41 8.52 3.65
CA ILE A 193 -12.31 9.75 2.86
C ILE A 193 -11.27 9.51 1.77
N GLY A 194 -11.68 9.63 0.53
CA GLY A 194 -10.83 9.48 -0.64
C GLY A 194 -10.38 10.81 -1.18
N LEU A 195 -9.10 10.95 -1.51
CA LEU A 195 -8.56 12.10 -2.21
C LEU A 195 -8.14 11.72 -3.63
N ALA A 196 -8.56 12.49 -4.62
CA ALA A 196 -8.12 12.34 -5.99
C ALA A 196 -8.09 13.70 -6.70
N TYR A 197 -7.58 13.73 -7.91
CA TYR A 197 -7.72 14.90 -8.80
C TYR A 197 -8.90 14.68 -9.73
N GLU A 198 -9.64 15.73 -10.03
CA GLU A 198 -10.70 15.75 -11.05
C GLU A 198 -10.08 15.52 -12.43
N ASP A 199 -9.03 16.26 -12.74
CA ASP A 199 -8.29 16.17 -13.99
C ASP A 199 -7.07 15.24 -13.89
N ARG A 200 -6.85 14.43 -14.92
CA ARG A 200 -5.73 13.48 -14.98
C ARG A 200 -4.37 14.14 -15.17
N GLU A 201 -4.34 15.27 -15.88
CA GLU A 201 -3.09 16.00 -16.14
C GLU A 201 -2.64 16.72 -14.87
N ASP A 202 -3.57 17.20 -14.02
CA ASP A 202 -3.26 17.75 -12.71
C ASP A 202 -2.65 16.68 -11.79
N MET A 203 -3.19 15.48 -11.83
CA MET A 203 -2.62 14.34 -11.10
C MET A 203 -1.22 14.00 -11.60
N LYS A 204 -0.99 13.96 -12.92
CA LYS A 204 0.33 13.70 -13.50
C LYS A 204 1.34 14.76 -13.04
N ARG A 205 0.98 16.05 -13.16
CA ARG A 205 1.86 17.15 -12.72
C ARG A 205 2.23 17.04 -11.24
N ALA A 206 1.27 16.71 -10.39
CA ALA A 206 1.51 16.53 -8.96
C ALA A 206 2.44 15.35 -8.66
N ILE A 207 2.33 14.26 -9.41
CA ILE A 207 3.20 13.08 -9.28
C ILE A 207 4.60 13.42 -9.77
N ASP A 208 4.73 14.04 -10.94
CA ASP A 208 6.02 14.39 -11.53
C ASP A 208 6.78 15.38 -10.62
N ALA A 209 6.12 16.43 -10.15
CA ALA A 209 6.71 17.38 -9.19
C ALA A 209 7.12 16.71 -7.86
N ARG A 210 6.41 15.68 -7.41
CA ARG A 210 6.82 14.89 -6.24
C ARG A 210 8.10 14.09 -6.51
N VAL A 211 8.22 13.48 -7.70
CA VAL A 211 9.44 12.75 -8.08
C VAL A 211 10.63 13.70 -8.16
N ASP A 212 10.44 14.89 -8.75
CA ASP A 212 11.49 15.90 -8.81
C ASP A 212 11.99 16.28 -7.41
N LYS A 213 11.07 16.51 -6.45
CA LYS A 213 11.44 16.75 -5.03
C LYS A 213 12.18 15.59 -4.39
N MET A 214 11.80 14.32 -4.68
CA MET A 214 12.53 13.15 -4.18
C MET A 214 13.98 13.14 -4.72
N VAL A 215 14.17 13.47 -5.99
CA VAL A 215 15.48 13.55 -6.62
C VAL A 215 16.33 14.68 -6.01
N GLU A 216 15.74 15.85 -5.81
CA GLU A 216 16.37 17.00 -5.15
C GLU A 216 16.74 16.69 -3.69
N ALA A 217 15.91 15.94 -2.99
CA ALA A 217 16.15 15.50 -1.62
C ALA A 217 17.23 14.40 -1.49
N GLY A 218 17.75 13.87 -2.61
CA GLY A 218 18.84 12.90 -2.60
C GLY A 218 18.43 11.44 -2.71
N LEU A 219 17.37 11.13 -3.46
CA LEU A 219 16.90 9.74 -3.68
C LEU A 219 18.03 8.78 -4.08
N PHE A 220 18.90 9.18 -5.02
CA PHE A 220 19.99 8.33 -5.49
C PHE A 220 21.06 8.10 -4.41
N ASP A 221 21.25 9.08 -3.52
CA ASP A 221 22.20 8.96 -2.41
C ASP A 221 21.62 8.06 -1.31
N GLU A 222 20.32 8.12 -1.05
CA GLU A 222 19.64 7.18 -0.16
C GLU A 222 19.83 5.74 -0.65
N VAL A 223 19.66 5.48 -1.94
CA VAL A 223 19.86 4.13 -2.51
C VAL A 223 21.31 3.68 -2.37
N ARG A 224 22.29 4.54 -2.65
CA ARG A 224 23.72 4.23 -2.42
C ARG A 224 24.02 3.89 -0.97
N ALA A 225 23.47 4.65 -0.04
CA ALA A 225 23.67 4.43 1.39
C ALA A 225 23.08 3.08 1.84
N LEU A 226 21.89 2.73 1.37
CA LEU A 226 21.25 1.44 1.64
C LEU A 226 22.09 0.27 1.10
N LEU A 227 22.62 0.36 -0.11
CA LEU A 227 23.51 -0.66 -0.67
C LEU A 227 24.82 -0.75 0.12
N ALA A 228 25.41 0.39 0.49
CA ALA A 228 26.63 0.44 1.28
C ALA A 228 26.45 -0.15 2.69
N SER A 229 25.22 -0.10 3.24
CA SER A 229 24.88 -0.77 4.51
C SER A 229 24.70 -2.28 4.40
N GLY A 230 24.82 -2.85 3.19
CA GLY A 230 24.71 -4.30 2.95
C GLY A 230 23.30 -4.76 2.55
N LEU A 231 22.39 -3.84 2.21
CA LEU A 231 21.07 -4.23 1.72
C LEU A 231 21.19 -4.94 0.35
N SER A 232 20.63 -6.14 0.24
CA SER A 232 20.62 -6.88 -1.02
C SER A 232 19.70 -6.22 -2.06
N ARG A 233 20.12 -6.29 -3.33
CA ARG A 233 19.35 -5.76 -4.48
C ARG A 233 18.05 -6.51 -4.75
N ASP A 234 18.00 -7.77 -4.34
CA ASP A 234 16.90 -8.68 -4.67
C ASP A 234 15.76 -8.67 -3.64
N VAL A 235 15.91 -7.93 -2.54
CA VAL A 235 14.88 -7.85 -1.50
C VAL A 235 13.64 -7.11 -1.99
N THR A 236 12.50 -7.44 -1.40
CA THR A 236 11.20 -6.84 -1.75
C THR A 236 11.22 -5.31 -1.63
N ALA A 237 11.91 -4.77 -0.63
CA ALA A 237 12.06 -3.34 -0.40
C ALA A 237 12.68 -2.62 -1.61
N MET A 238 13.73 -3.18 -2.21
CA MET A 238 14.42 -2.60 -3.37
C MET A 238 13.63 -2.70 -4.69
N GLN A 239 12.49 -3.42 -4.70
CA GLN A 239 11.56 -3.44 -5.84
C GLN A 239 10.58 -2.26 -5.82
N ALA A 240 10.64 -1.38 -4.81
CA ALA A 240 9.83 -0.17 -4.77
C ALA A 240 10.17 0.78 -5.92
N ILE A 241 9.15 1.51 -6.39
CA ILE A 241 9.32 2.55 -7.41
C ILE A 241 10.24 3.63 -6.86
N GLY A 242 11.20 4.05 -7.65
CA GLY A 242 12.27 4.95 -7.27
C GLY A 242 13.57 4.20 -6.95
N TYR A 243 13.50 3.13 -6.18
CA TYR A 243 14.69 2.33 -5.81
C TYR A 243 15.16 1.45 -6.97
N LYS A 244 14.24 0.73 -7.60
CA LYS A 244 14.55 -0.13 -8.74
C LYS A 244 15.16 0.65 -9.90
N GLU A 245 14.60 1.81 -10.21
CA GLU A 245 15.06 2.66 -11.30
C GLU A 245 16.41 3.33 -10.94
N ALA A 246 16.59 3.71 -9.66
CA ALA A 246 17.87 4.21 -9.18
C ALA A 246 18.98 3.15 -9.28
N LEU A 247 18.69 1.88 -9.02
CA LEU A 247 19.62 0.78 -9.25
C LEU A 247 20.08 0.72 -10.71
N SER A 248 19.15 0.85 -11.67
CA SER A 248 19.48 0.85 -13.10
C SER A 248 20.50 1.95 -13.49
N TYR A 249 20.33 3.14 -12.90
CA TYR A 249 21.30 4.23 -13.06
C TYR A 249 22.64 3.91 -12.39
N LEU A 250 22.64 3.43 -11.15
CA LEU A 250 23.86 3.12 -10.40
C LEU A 250 24.67 1.99 -11.04
N ASP A 251 24.02 1.08 -11.78
CA ASP A 251 24.65 0.00 -12.52
C ASP A 251 25.11 0.44 -13.93
N GLY A 252 24.87 1.69 -14.31
CA GLY A 252 25.24 2.20 -15.64
C GLY A 252 24.34 1.69 -16.77
N ALA A 253 23.21 1.05 -16.45
CA ALA A 253 22.25 0.53 -17.44
C ALA A 253 21.30 1.63 -17.96
N ALA A 254 21.20 2.78 -17.28
CA ALA A 254 20.44 3.95 -17.68
C ALA A 254 21.19 5.23 -17.28
N THR A 255 20.94 6.33 -17.98
CA THR A 255 21.35 7.67 -17.52
C THR A 255 20.51 8.12 -16.33
N ARG A 256 20.95 9.15 -15.64
CA ARG A 256 20.21 9.71 -14.50
C ARG A 256 18.84 10.25 -14.95
N GLU A 257 18.78 10.90 -16.08
CA GLU A 257 17.59 11.46 -16.71
C GLU A 257 16.60 10.38 -17.10
N GLU A 258 17.06 9.29 -17.73
CA GLU A 258 16.22 8.14 -18.07
C GLU A 258 15.63 7.49 -16.82
N ALA A 259 16.41 7.33 -15.75
CA ALA A 259 15.92 6.78 -14.49
C ALA A 259 14.83 7.67 -13.87
N ILE A 260 15.00 9.00 -13.88
CA ILE A 260 14.00 9.95 -13.38
C ILE A 260 12.70 9.86 -14.18
N GLU A 261 12.76 9.84 -15.50
CA GLU A 261 11.56 9.75 -16.33
C GLU A 261 10.86 8.38 -16.16
N GLU A 262 11.61 7.31 -15.97
CA GLU A 262 11.02 5.99 -15.67
C GLU A 262 10.34 6.00 -14.28
N ILE A 263 10.92 6.61 -13.26
CA ILE A 263 10.29 6.79 -11.94
C ILE A 263 8.96 7.54 -12.08
N LYS A 264 8.92 8.64 -12.83
CA LYS A 264 7.70 9.41 -13.10
C LYS A 264 6.66 8.54 -13.79
N LEU A 265 7.04 7.82 -14.84
CA LEU A 265 6.16 6.92 -15.58
C LEU A 265 5.58 5.82 -14.69
N ARG A 266 6.41 5.14 -13.91
CA ARG A 266 5.99 4.06 -13.00
C ARG A 266 5.09 4.58 -11.89
N SER A 267 5.39 5.77 -11.34
CA SER A 267 4.58 6.43 -10.32
C SER A 267 3.18 6.78 -10.85
N ARG A 268 3.08 7.31 -12.08
CA ARG A 268 1.78 7.58 -12.74
C ARG A 268 0.98 6.29 -12.98
N GLN A 269 1.63 5.22 -13.42
CA GLN A 269 1.00 3.91 -13.59
C GLN A 269 0.52 3.33 -12.26
N TYR A 270 1.31 3.49 -11.20
CA TYR A 270 0.95 3.04 -9.86
C TYR A 270 -0.26 3.80 -9.32
N ALA A 271 -0.28 5.13 -9.44
CA ALA A 271 -1.42 5.96 -9.05
C ALA A 271 -2.72 5.53 -9.76
N LYS A 272 -2.65 5.21 -11.06
CA LYS A 272 -3.79 4.67 -11.81
C LYS A 272 -4.28 3.34 -11.22
N ARG A 273 -3.36 2.43 -10.87
CA ARG A 273 -3.72 1.14 -10.24
C ARG A 273 -4.36 1.35 -8.86
N GLN A 274 -3.83 2.27 -8.04
CA GLN A 274 -4.40 2.63 -6.75
C GLN A 274 -5.84 3.15 -6.89
N LEU A 275 -6.08 4.09 -7.81
CA LEU A 275 -7.44 4.61 -8.08
C LEU A 275 -8.39 3.53 -8.56
N THR A 276 -7.95 2.65 -9.46
CA THR A 276 -8.76 1.53 -9.96
C THR A 276 -9.16 0.58 -8.84
N TRP A 277 -8.25 0.35 -7.89
CA TRP A 277 -8.54 -0.48 -6.71
C TRP A 277 -9.53 0.21 -5.77
N LEU A 278 -9.23 1.44 -5.36
CA LEU A 278 -10.02 2.18 -4.38
C LEU A 278 -11.45 2.49 -4.87
N ARG A 279 -11.64 2.74 -6.17
CA ARG A 279 -12.96 3.00 -6.75
C ARG A 279 -13.93 1.79 -6.73
N ARG A 280 -13.44 0.59 -6.43
CA ARG A 280 -14.30 -0.59 -6.20
C ARG A 280 -15.03 -0.52 -4.86
N ASP A 281 -14.49 0.22 -3.93
CA ASP A 281 -15.07 0.49 -2.63
C ASP A 281 -16.07 1.64 -2.74
N LYS A 282 -17.35 1.34 -2.55
CA LYS A 282 -18.45 2.30 -2.69
C LYS A 282 -18.66 3.16 -1.44
N ASP A 283 -18.04 2.77 -0.33
CA ASP A 283 -18.14 3.48 0.95
C ASP A 283 -17.11 4.59 1.10
N ILE A 284 -16.28 4.82 0.08
CA ILE A 284 -15.33 5.93 0.07
C ILE A 284 -16.03 7.21 -0.37
N HIS A 285 -16.00 8.21 0.51
CA HIS A 285 -16.43 9.58 0.23
C HIS A 285 -15.31 10.33 -0.45
N TRP A 286 -15.46 10.60 -1.76
CA TRP A 286 -14.40 11.16 -2.57
C TRP A 286 -14.44 12.70 -2.56
N PHE A 287 -13.30 13.32 -2.21
CA PHE A 287 -13.00 14.71 -2.48
C PHE A 287 -12.08 14.81 -3.72
N TYR A 288 -12.44 15.67 -4.66
CA TYR A 288 -11.69 15.85 -5.90
C TYR A 288 -11.03 17.22 -5.92
N TRP A 289 -9.68 17.22 -5.96
CA TRP A 289 -8.93 18.43 -6.19
C TRP A 289 -9.22 18.98 -7.59
N LYS A 290 -9.49 20.27 -7.66
CA LYS A 290 -9.45 21.04 -8.90
C LYS A 290 -7.99 21.38 -9.24
N LYS A 291 -7.76 22.30 -10.17
CA LYS A 291 -6.43 22.71 -10.63
C LYS A 291 -5.48 23.10 -9.47
N THR A 292 -6.01 23.75 -8.44
CA THR A 292 -5.31 24.08 -7.20
C THR A 292 -5.91 23.28 -6.04
N ARG A 293 -5.08 22.91 -5.05
CA ARG A 293 -5.56 22.25 -3.84
C ARG A 293 -6.18 23.28 -2.90
N ASP A 294 -7.48 23.24 -2.73
CA ASP A 294 -8.20 24.00 -1.72
C ASP A 294 -8.19 23.20 -0.41
N LEU A 295 -7.20 23.47 0.42
CA LEU A 295 -7.00 22.75 1.70
C LEU A 295 -8.15 23.01 2.70
N PRO A 296 -8.63 24.26 2.90
CA PRO A 296 -9.79 24.54 3.73
C PRO A 296 -11.05 23.80 3.30
N ASP A 297 -11.39 23.79 2.01
CA ASP A 297 -12.55 23.10 1.49
C ASP A 297 -12.48 21.59 1.68
N CYS A 298 -11.30 21.00 1.48
CA CYS A 298 -11.06 19.58 1.73
C CYS A 298 -11.25 19.22 3.21
N LEU A 299 -10.77 20.05 4.12
CA LEU A 299 -10.93 19.82 5.55
C LEU A 299 -12.38 19.98 5.98
N ALA A 300 -13.08 20.98 5.47
CA ALA A 300 -14.51 21.20 5.72
C ALA A 300 -15.35 20.01 5.24
N PHE A 301 -15.16 19.56 4.01
CA PHE A 301 -15.79 18.37 3.46
C PHE A 301 -15.55 17.15 4.35
N SER A 302 -14.27 16.92 4.73
CA SER A 302 -13.90 15.75 5.52
C SER A 302 -14.55 15.77 6.89
N THR A 303 -14.58 16.92 7.57
CA THR A 303 -15.21 17.07 8.89
C THR A 303 -16.73 16.94 8.85
N GLU A 304 -17.37 17.39 7.79
CA GLU A 304 -18.82 17.20 7.58
C GLU A 304 -19.16 15.70 7.44
N ILE A 305 -18.43 14.96 6.60
CA ILE A 305 -18.60 13.50 6.45
C ILE A 305 -18.40 12.79 7.80
N LEU A 306 -17.35 13.13 8.53
CA LEU A 306 -17.07 12.52 9.84
C LEU A 306 -18.21 12.76 10.84
N ARG A 307 -18.74 13.99 10.93
CA ARG A 307 -19.88 14.34 11.79
C ARG A 307 -21.13 13.55 11.42
N GLY A 308 -21.43 13.45 10.10
CA GLY A 308 -22.56 12.66 9.58
C GLY A 308 -22.50 11.18 9.96
N HIS A 309 -21.29 10.66 10.23
CA HIS A 309 -21.07 9.29 10.66
C HIS A 309 -20.84 9.14 12.17
N GLY A 310 -21.08 10.19 12.97
CA GLY A 310 -20.97 10.16 14.42
C GLY A 310 -19.52 10.21 14.94
N VAL A 311 -18.57 10.69 14.13
CA VAL A 311 -17.20 10.97 14.57
C VAL A 311 -17.12 12.47 14.89
N SER A 312 -17.00 12.79 16.17
CA SER A 312 -16.99 14.18 16.64
C SER A 312 -15.60 14.79 16.48
N CYS A 313 -15.50 15.84 15.68
CA CYS A 313 -14.36 16.77 15.71
C CYS A 313 -14.56 17.78 16.84
N LEU A 314 -13.47 18.18 17.48
CA LEU A 314 -13.47 19.19 18.53
C LEU A 314 -13.75 20.58 17.99
#